data_b3346da842fca13579b7898714df34bd
#
_entry.id   b3346da842fca13579b7898714df34bd
#
_cell.length_a   1.000
_cell.length_b   1.000
_cell.length_c   1.000
_cell.angle_alpha   90.00
_cell.angle_beta   90.00
_cell.angle_gamma   90.00
#
_symmetry.space_group_name_H-M   'P 1'
#
loop_
_entity.id
_entity.type
_entity.pdbx_description
1 polymer ?
#
loop_
_entity_poly.entity_id
_entity_poly.type
_entity_poly.pdbx_seq_one_letter_code
_entity_poly.pdbx_strand_id
1 'polypeptide(L)'
;MIPLRKRFTAGLTALCLGLGTHLMAQPRAAADPADCTPTGTVSMFTYNDFHGRLANAAALFTPVEKARASQGDANVALISSGDDIGGSTFESMADNDNPTLKVMAAAGLSARTVGNHEFDKGWADLAGRVNPAVPGVDQLGANVYLKGTKQVASPLKAYTTFKVGELDVAVIGAVTGDLPSLVSPSGISDLTIGDPVDAVNETVSQLPEGIDLVIASIHEGAPNGNGTGDEQAAASPNFRKMWTGIDPRIRVVLGGHTHQTYSWTNDKGQLFTQAGSYAAALNELKAGVTGDGALCGISNTTTKIDAKAFDTSLPRIREITDIVSAAVTKADEIGAQVIGQASEAISTPTGNSDVRDVESPMSNMVAQMFREVLGGNDPYFIGVQNPGGTRDSFDSGEITYKEAALALPFANTLMTTRLTGTQFKTVLEQQWQRNDKGE
;
A
#
# COMPACT_ATOMS: atom_id res chain seq x y z
N MET A 1 -5.94 60.70 74.21
CA MET A 1 -5.85 59.70 75.30
C MET A 1 -5.69 58.34 74.65
N ILE A 2 -4.71 57.60 75.01
CA ILE A 2 -4.02 56.50 74.33
C ILE A 2 -4.89 55.26 74.21
N PRO A 3 -4.93 54.53 73.01
CA PRO A 3 -5.63 53.25 72.88
C PRO A 3 -4.71 52.05 73.16
N LEU A 4 -5.30 51.05 73.79
CA LEU A 4 -4.73 49.74 74.08
C LEU A 4 -4.56 48.87 72.77
N ARG A 5 -3.37 48.28 72.60
CA ARG A 5 -3.08 47.23 71.61
C ARG A 5 -3.59 45.91 72.15
N LYS A 6 -4.41 45.20 71.29
CA LYS A 6 -4.64 43.76 71.44
C LYS A 6 -3.77 43.00 70.43
N ARG A 7 -2.95 42.09 70.93
CA ARG A 7 -2.16 41.14 70.20
C ARG A 7 -3.08 39.97 69.86
N PHE A 8 -3.16 39.64 68.51
CA PHE A 8 -3.70 38.35 68.03
C PHE A 8 -2.52 37.48 67.69
N THR A 9 -2.43 36.31 68.31
CA THR A 9 -1.56 35.19 67.90
C THR A 9 -2.21 34.43 66.78
N ALA A 10 -1.60 34.42 65.57
CA ALA A 10 -2.01 33.58 64.46
C ALA A 10 -1.25 32.26 64.59
N GLY A 11 -2.01 31.17 64.74
CA GLY A 11 -1.47 29.79 64.58
C GLY A 11 -1.20 29.46 63.14
N LEU A 12 0.02 29.05 62.83
CA LEU A 12 0.44 28.57 61.55
C LEU A 12 0.08 27.10 61.46
N THR A 13 -0.98 26.78 60.68
CA THR A 13 -1.27 25.41 60.27
C THR A 13 -0.50 25.16 58.96
N ALA A 14 0.55 24.35 59.01
CA ALA A 14 1.30 23.94 57.84
C ALA A 14 0.49 22.92 57.03
N LEU A 15 0.01 23.34 55.89
CA LEU A 15 -0.60 22.49 54.90
C LEU A 15 0.52 21.91 54.02
N CYS A 16 0.90 20.64 54.24
CA CYS A 16 1.80 19.91 53.34
C CYS A 16 1.08 19.63 52.02
N LEU A 17 1.26 20.46 50.99
CA LEU A 17 0.98 20.12 49.61
C LEU A 17 2.10 19.17 49.14
N GLY A 18 1.77 17.89 49.04
CA GLY A 18 2.59 16.92 48.34
C GLY A 18 2.60 17.26 46.85
N LEU A 19 3.67 17.90 46.36
CA LEU A 19 3.99 17.93 44.95
C LEU A 19 4.40 16.52 44.55
N GLY A 20 3.46 15.74 43.99
CA GLY A 20 3.76 14.56 43.23
C GLY A 20 4.50 15.02 41.98
N THR A 21 5.81 14.87 41.96
CA THR A 21 6.60 14.95 40.75
C THR A 21 6.24 13.72 39.90
N HIS A 22 5.27 13.88 38.98
CA HIS A 22 5.19 12.97 37.88
C HIS A 22 6.51 13.11 37.09
N LEU A 23 7.43 12.18 37.33
CA LEU A 23 8.51 11.95 36.36
C LEU A 23 7.81 11.51 35.07
N MET A 24 7.66 12.42 34.11
CA MET A 24 7.38 12.05 32.74
C MET A 24 8.58 11.25 32.27
N ALA A 25 8.40 9.96 32.03
CA ALA A 25 9.38 9.14 31.35
C ALA A 25 9.57 9.77 29.97
N GLN A 26 10.73 10.34 29.73
CA GLN A 26 11.10 10.84 28.41
C GLN A 26 11.18 9.64 27.47
N PRO A 27 10.68 9.73 26.21
CA PRO A 27 10.91 8.68 25.24
C PRO A 27 12.42 8.42 25.18
N ARG A 28 12.80 7.15 25.33
CA ARG A 28 14.19 6.73 25.22
C ARG A 28 14.68 7.14 23.83
N ALA A 29 15.57 8.11 23.74
CA ALA A 29 16.24 8.46 22.50
C ALA A 29 16.98 7.21 22.02
N ALA A 30 16.75 6.77 20.78
CA ALA A 30 17.57 5.74 20.18
C ALA A 30 19.03 6.17 20.29
N ALA A 31 19.91 5.29 20.80
CA ALA A 31 21.33 5.57 20.90
C ALA A 31 21.88 5.88 19.51
N ASP A 32 22.84 6.81 19.44
CA ASP A 32 23.53 7.12 18.20
C ASP A 32 24.20 5.82 17.68
N PRO A 33 24.01 5.43 16.39
CA PRO A 33 24.56 4.18 15.86
C PRO A 33 26.06 3.96 16.11
N ALA A 34 26.82 5.04 16.35
CA ALA A 34 28.26 4.99 16.60
C ALA A 34 28.65 4.43 17.99
N ASP A 35 27.74 4.49 18.99
CA ASP A 35 28.02 4.15 20.39
C ASP A 35 27.29 2.89 20.88
N CYS A 36 26.56 2.20 19.97
CA CYS A 36 25.69 1.09 20.32
C CYS A 36 26.23 -0.25 19.77
N THR A 37 26.41 -1.23 20.67
CA THR A 37 26.75 -2.61 20.29
C THR A 37 25.53 -3.51 20.45
N PRO A 38 24.95 -4.03 19.35
CA PRO A 38 23.81 -4.92 19.45
C PRO A 38 24.22 -6.26 20.06
N THR A 39 23.41 -6.79 20.96
CA THR A 39 23.55 -8.14 21.52
C THR A 39 22.61 -9.14 20.87
N GLY A 40 21.62 -8.65 20.12
CA GLY A 40 20.67 -9.42 19.33
C GLY A 40 20.17 -8.64 18.11
N THR A 41 19.46 -9.33 17.24
CA THR A 41 18.79 -8.73 16.08
C THR A 41 17.39 -9.28 15.92
N VAL A 42 16.46 -8.44 15.48
CA VAL A 42 15.13 -8.84 15.01
C VAL A 42 14.95 -8.45 13.55
N SER A 43 14.10 -9.17 12.83
CA SER A 43 13.84 -8.94 11.40
C SER A 43 12.40 -8.53 11.18
N MET A 44 12.20 -7.44 10.43
CA MET A 44 10.89 -7.02 9.95
C MET A 44 10.92 -7.04 8.42
N PHE A 45 10.14 -7.95 7.84
CA PHE A 45 10.01 -8.04 6.39
C PHE A 45 8.90 -7.12 5.92
N THR A 46 9.12 -6.45 4.77
CA THR A 46 8.11 -5.55 4.19
C THR A 46 8.03 -5.73 2.69
N TYR A 47 6.80 -5.64 2.19
CA TYR A 47 6.49 -5.63 0.76
C TYR A 47 5.34 -4.66 0.50
N ASN A 48 5.10 -4.36 -0.76
CA ASN A 48 4.06 -3.48 -1.25
C ASN A 48 3.58 -3.93 -2.63
N ASP A 49 2.42 -3.45 -3.06
CA ASP A 49 1.91 -3.61 -4.42
C ASP A 49 1.94 -5.07 -4.89
N PHE A 50 1.39 -5.97 -4.07
CA PHE A 50 1.33 -7.40 -4.38
C PHE A 50 0.39 -7.69 -5.55
N HIS A 51 -0.76 -7.00 -5.62
CA HIS A 51 -1.71 -7.07 -6.72
C HIS A 51 -2.10 -8.50 -7.12
N GLY A 52 -2.39 -9.33 -6.15
CA GLY A 52 -2.86 -10.69 -6.41
C GLY A 52 -1.92 -11.57 -7.22
N ARG A 53 -0.60 -11.35 -7.16
CA ARG A 53 0.41 -12.16 -7.85
C ARG A 53 0.62 -13.50 -7.16
N LEU A 54 -0.44 -14.31 -7.12
CA LEU A 54 -0.49 -15.58 -6.40
C LEU A 54 0.62 -16.55 -6.80
N ALA A 55 1.02 -16.58 -8.07
CA ALA A 55 2.11 -17.43 -8.55
C ALA A 55 3.44 -17.17 -7.83
N ASN A 56 3.66 -15.95 -7.32
CA ASN A 56 4.89 -15.54 -6.64
C ASN A 56 4.78 -15.62 -5.10
N ALA A 57 3.59 -15.90 -4.55
CA ALA A 57 3.32 -15.84 -3.11
C ALA A 57 4.23 -16.76 -2.29
N ALA A 58 4.36 -18.03 -2.68
CA ALA A 58 5.19 -18.99 -1.97
C ALA A 58 6.66 -18.56 -1.92
N ALA A 59 7.17 -18.00 -3.02
CA ALA A 59 8.54 -17.51 -3.11
C ALA A 59 8.75 -16.23 -2.29
N LEU A 60 7.79 -15.29 -2.32
CA LEU A 60 7.84 -14.05 -1.55
C LEU A 60 7.94 -14.32 -0.04
N PHE A 61 7.14 -15.26 0.47
CA PHE A 61 7.07 -15.52 1.91
C PHE A 61 8.05 -16.58 2.41
N THR A 62 8.72 -17.33 1.55
CA THR A 62 9.74 -18.32 1.95
C THR A 62 10.88 -17.70 2.77
N PRO A 63 11.48 -16.55 2.44
CA PRO A 63 12.50 -15.92 3.28
C PRO A 63 11.99 -15.56 4.68
N VAL A 64 10.74 -15.08 4.77
CA VAL A 64 10.09 -14.75 6.06
C VAL A 64 9.98 -15.99 6.94
N GLU A 65 9.48 -17.10 6.38
CA GLU A 65 9.32 -18.35 7.11
C GLU A 65 10.66 -19.00 7.52
N LYS A 66 11.70 -18.87 6.68
CA LYS A 66 13.05 -19.27 7.05
C LYS A 66 13.59 -18.45 8.22
N ALA A 67 13.35 -17.14 8.22
CA ALA A 67 13.72 -16.28 9.34
C ALA A 67 12.96 -16.68 10.62
N ARG A 68 11.65 -16.91 10.55
CA ARG A 68 10.84 -17.40 11.67
C ARG A 68 11.36 -18.73 12.21
N ALA A 69 11.70 -19.65 11.34
CA ALA A 69 12.23 -20.96 11.73
C ALA A 69 13.61 -20.86 12.43
N SER A 70 14.44 -19.89 12.03
CA SER A 70 15.81 -19.73 12.57
C SER A 70 15.90 -18.80 13.77
N GLN A 71 15.10 -17.75 13.82
CA GLN A 71 15.15 -16.71 14.86
C GLN A 71 14.04 -16.85 15.90
N GLY A 72 12.98 -17.64 15.59
CA GLY A 72 11.72 -17.72 16.35
C GLY A 72 10.69 -16.71 15.86
N ASP A 73 9.43 -17.11 15.85
CA ASP A 73 8.27 -16.32 15.36
C ASP A 73 8.20 -14.94 16.01
N ALA A 74 8.48 -14.83 17.31
CA ALA A 74 8.44 -13.60 18.08
C ALA A 74 9.49 -12.54 17.61
N ASN A 75 10.55 -12.97 16.93
CA ASN A 75 11.62 -12.09 16.47
C ASN A 75 11.45 -11.64 15.01
N VAL A 76 10.33 -12.01 14.37
CA VAL A 76 10.07 -11.72 12.95
C VAL A 76 8.69 -11.11 12.77
N ALA A 77 8.63 -9.93 12.15
CA ALA A 77 7.38 -9.31 11.72
C ALA A 77 7.28 -9.29 10.19
N LEU A 78 6.05 -9.20 9.67
CA LEU A 78 5.76 -9.03 8.26
C LEU A 78 4.74 -7.92 8.08
N ILE A 79 5.04 -6.92 7.25
CA ILE A 79 4.25 -5.71 7.05
C ILE A 79 3.94 -5.55 5.56
N SER A 80 2.67 -5.31 5.20
CA SER A 80 2.26 -4.87 3.87
C SER A 80 2.06 -3.36 3.84
N SER A 81 2.59 -2.71 2.80
CA SER A 81 2.39 -1.27 2.56
C SER A 81 1.29 -0.97 1.53
N GLY A 82 0.30 -1.86 1.41
CA GLY A 82 -0.91 -1.66 0.60
C GLY A 82 -0.84 -2.21 -0.82
N ASP A 83 -1.98 -2.14 -1.50
CA ASP A 83 -2.24 -2.73 -2.80
C ASP A 83 -1.94 -4.24 -2.81
N ASP A 84 -2.44 -4.94 -1.79
CA ASP A 84 -2.41 -6.40 -1.78
C ASP A 84 -3.31 -6.98 -2.86
N ILE A 85 -4.45 -6.33 -3.12
CA ILE A 85 -5.50 -6.70 -4.07
C ILE A 85 -5.69 -5.62 -5.13
N GLY A 86 -6.54 -5.90 -6.14
CA GLY A 86 -6.82 -5.00 -7.25
C GLY A 86 -5.70 -4.96 -8.29
N GLY A 87 -6.04 -4.69 -9.56
CA GLY A 87 -5.08 -4.87 -10.66
C GLY A 87 -4.45 -6.27 -10.69
N SER A 88 -5.17 -7.24 -10.18
CA SER A 88 -4.70 -8.60 -9.88
C SER A 88 -4.61 -9.47 -11.12
N THR A 89 -3.85 -10.57 -11.02
CA THR A 89 -3.90 -11.64 -12.04
C THR A 89 -5.26 -12.33 -12.03
N PHE A 90 -5.56 -13.00 -13.14
CA PHE A 90 -6.87 -13.64 -13.32
C PHE A 90 -7.20 -14.65 -12.22
N GLU A 91 -6.20 -15.39 -11.73
CA GLU A 91 -6.34 -16.39 -10.67
C GLU A 91 -6.82 -15.80 -9.35
N SER A 92 -6.54 -14.53 -9.09
CA SER A 92 -7.04 -13.80 -7.93
C SER A 92 -8.36 -13.09 -8.23
N MET A 93 -8.40 -12.34 -9.34
CA MET A 93 -9.53 -11.52 -9.76
C MET A 93 -10.81 -12.33 -9.97
N ALA A 94 -10.71 -13.54 -10.55
CA ALA A 94 -11.85 -14.42 -10.87
C ALA A 94 -12.68 -14.79 -9.62
N ASP A 95 -12.07 -14.76 -8.43
CA ASP A 95 -12.76 -14.93 -7.14
C ASP A 95 -12.71 -13.67 -6.27
N ASN A 96 -12.79 -12.49 -6.88
CA ASN A 96 -12.82 -11.19 -6.16
C ASN A 96 -11.65 -10.99 -5.19
N ASP A 97 -10.45 -11.44 -5.53
CA ASP A 97 -9.24 -11.39 -4.72
C ASP A 97 -9.32 -12.13 -3.37
N ASN A 98 -10.36 -12.94 -3.15
CA ASN A 98 -10.47 -13.78 -1.96
C ASN A 98 -9.27 -14.76 -1.79
N PRO A 99 -8.69 -15.34 -2.86
CA PRO A 99 -7.49 -16.15 -2.71
C PRO A 99 -6.29 -15.35 -2.18
N THR A 100 -6.09 -14.11 -2.66
CA THR A 100 -5.04 -13.23 -2.15
C THR A 100 -5.23 -12.92 -0.67
N LEU A 101 -6.44 -12.57 -0.26
CA LEU A 101 -6.74 -12.30 1.16
C LEU A 101 -6.49 -13.54 2.05
N LYS A 102 -6.77 -14.75 1.55
CA LYS A 102 -6.42 -16.00 2.25
C LYS A 102 -4.91 -16.20 2.35
N VAL A 103 -4.17 -15.89 1.28
CA VAL A 103 -2.69 -15.93 1.30
C VAL A 103 -2.14 -14.95 2.33
N MET A 104 -2.68 -13.71 2.40
CA MET A 104 -2.25 -12.72 3.40
C MET A 104 -2.54 -13.19 4.83
N ALA A 105 -3.68 -13.82 5.06
CA ALA A 105 -3.99 -14.42 6.35
C ALA A 105 -3.02 -15.57 6.72
N ALA A 106 -2.71 -16.46 5.76
CA ALA A 106 -1.76 -17.57 5.97
C ALA A 106 -0.32 -17.07 6.16
N ALA A 107 0.09 -15.99 5.51
CA ALA A 107 1.43 -15.41 5.62
C ALA A 107 1.73 -14.83 7.02
N GLY A 108 0.71 -14.58 7.85
CA GLY A 108 0.88 -14.09 9.21
C GLY A 108 1.45 -12.68 9.26
N LEU A 109 0.73 -11.74 8.66
CA LEU A 109 1.03 -10.31 8.71
C LEU A 109 0.95 -9.78 10.15
N SER A 110 1.83 -8.85 10.49
CA SER A 110 1.79 -8.08 11.75
C SER A 110 0.99 -6.79 11.59
N ALA A 111 1.05 -6.18 10.40
CA ALA A 111 0.27 -5.00 10.03
C ALA A 111 0.10 -4.94 8.52
N ARG A 112 -0.96 -4.27 8.06
CA ARG A 112 -1.17 -3.96 6.64
C ARG A 112 -1.77 -2.57 6.48
N THR A 113 -1.25 -1.82 5.54
CA THR A 113 -1.76 -0.49 5.18
C THR A 113 -2.75 -0.63 4.02
N VAL A 114 -3.72 0.25 3.90
CA VAL A 114 -4.53 0.35 2.69
C VAL A 114 -3.74 1.04 1.59
N GLY A 115 -3.77 0.49 0.36
CA GLY A 115 -3.42 1.21 -0.84
C GLY A 115 -4.69 1.73 -1.55
N ASN A 116 -4.54 2.28 -2.75
CA ASN A 116 -5.69 2.78 -3.49
C ASN A 116 -6.56 1.64 -4.05
N HIS A 117 -5.97 0.52 -4.40
CA HIS A 117 -6.69 -0.60 -4.98
C HIS A 117 -7.55 -1.37 -3.98
N GLU A 118 -7.30 -1.26 -2.66
CA GLU A 118 -8.25 -1.75 -1.67
C GLU A 118 -9.62 -1.04 -1.78
N PHE A 119 -9.68 0.15 -2.40
CA PHE A 119 -10.91 0.92 -2.60
C PHE A 119 -11.55 0.74 -4.00
N ASP A 120 -11.05 -0.12 -4.87
CA ASP A 120 -11.57 -0.31 -6.25
C ASP A 120 -13.07 -0.62 -6.26
N LYS A 121 -13.55 -1.42 -5.30
CA LYS A 121 -14.96 -1.77 -5.12
C LYS A 121 -15.69 -0.90 -4.10
N GLY A 122 -15.05 0.20 -3.70
CA GLY A 122 -15.58 1.18 -2.75
C GLY A 122 -15.41 0.80 -1.28
N TRP A 123 -15.71 1.78 -0.44
CA TRP A 123 -15.57 1.68 1.01
C TRP A 123 -16.35 0.52 1.63
N ALA A 124 -17.57 0.26 1.15
CA ALA A 124 -18.41 -0.80 1.70
C ALA A 124 -17.79 -2.19 1.50
N ASP A 125 -17.13 -2.44 0.36
CA ASP A 125 -16.43 -3.68 0.10
C ASP A 125 -15.16 -3.80 0.97
N LEU A 126 -14.37 -2.74 1.03
CA LEU A 126 -13.19 -2.71 1.89
C LEU A 126 -13.56 -3.01 3.36
N ALA A 127 -14.53 -2.30 3.92
CA ALA A 127 -14.91 -2.44 5.31
C ALA A 127 -15.61 -3.78 5.63
N GLY A 128 -16.45 -4.28 4.70
CA GLY A 128 -17.32 -5.44 4.94
C GLY A 128 -16.71 -6.78 4.50
N ARG A 129 -15.81 -6.80 3.52
CA ARG A 129 -15.23 -8.01 2.96
C ARG A 129 -13.71 -8.07 3.10
N VAL A 130 -13.00 -7.05 2.62
CA VAL A 130 -11.52 -7.08 2.57
C VAL A 130 -10.89 -7.01 3.95
N ASN A 131 -11.38 -6.10 4.79
CA ASN A 131 -10.82 -5.93 6.14
C ASN A 131 -11.00 -7.21 6.99
N PRO A 132 -12.20 -7.81 7.15
CA PRO A 132 -12.38 -8.98 7.98
C PRO A 132 -11.80 -10.27 7.40
N ALA A 133 -11.42 -10.31 6.12
CA ALA A 133 -10.85 -11.50 5.48
C ALA A 133 -9.44 -11.86 5.98
N VAL A 134 -8.74 -10.94 6.64
CA VAL A 134 -7.44 -11.16 7.26
C VAL A 134 -7.58 -10.93 8.78
N PRO A 135 -8.13 -11.93 9.50
CA PRO A 135 -8.49 -11.76 10.91
C PRO A 135 -7.25 -11.60 11.79
N GLY A 136 -7.37 -10.78 12.83
CA GLY A 136 -6.29 -10.54 13.78
C GLY A 136 -5.20 -9.58 13.31
N VAL A 137 -5.31 -9.05 12.09
CA VAL A 137 -4.37 -8.08 11.52
C VAL A 137 -5.07 -6.75 11.30
N ASP A 138 -4.58 -5.69 11.96
CA ASP A 138 -5.12 -4.35 11.78
C ASP A 138 -4.82 -3.83 10.37
N GLN A 139 -5.85 -3.29 9.72
CA GLN A 139 -5.70 -2.57 8.45
C GLN A 139 -5.66 -1.07 8.73
N LEU A 140 -4.62 -0.41 8.23
CA LEU A 140 -4.25 0.95 8.63
C LEU A 140 -4.54 1.96 7.53
N GLY A 141 -5.08 3.12 7.96
CA GLY A 141 -5.40 4.23 7.06
C GLY A 141 -5.64 5.52 7.84
N ALA A 142 -4.58 6.10 8.43
CA ALA A 142 -4.64 7.26 9.33
C ALA A 142 -5.27 8.51 8.68
N ASN A 143 -5.19 8.65 7.36
CA ASN A 143 -5.74 9.77 6.60
C ASN A 143 -7.10 9.48 5.95
N VAL A 144 -7.72 8.32 6.24
CA VAL A 144 -9.05 7.95 5.75
C VAL A 144 -10.07 8.27 6.84
N TYR A 145 -10.82 9.34 6.67
CA TYR A 145 -11.76 9.84 7.68
C TYR A 145 -13.20 9.63 7.27
N LEU A 146 -14.09 9.50 8.24
CA LEU A 146 -15.54 9.69 8.01
C LEU A 146 -15.77 11.11 7.50
N LYS A 147 -16.65 11.24 6.49
CA LYS A 147 -16.92 12.51 5.81
C LYS A 147 -17.22 13.64 6.79
N GLY A 148 -16.51 14.76 6.60
CA GLY A 148 -16.68 15.96 7.40
C GLY A 148 -16.14 15.87 8.82
N THR A 149 -15.36 14.84 9.14
CA THR A 149 -14.72 14.66 10.46
C THR A 149 -13.21 14.42 10.33
N LYS A 150 -12.54 14.32 11.47
CA LYS A 150 -11.16 13.83 11.60
C LYS A 150 -11.11 12.43 12.25
N GLN A 151 -12.25 11.78 12.37
CA GLN A 151 -12.31 10.42 12.90
C GLN A 151 -11.94 9.43 11.80
N VAL A 152 -10.93 8.60 12.04
CA VAL A 152 -10.55 7.51 11.13
C VAL A 152 -11.76 6.59 10.91
N ALA A 153 -12.03 6.27 9.66
CA ALA A 153 -13.18 5.46 9.27
C ALA A 153 -13.02 4.01 9.73
N SER A 154 -13.80 3.60 10.73
CA SER A 154 -13.82 2.20 11.19
C SER A 154 -14.34 1.27 10.09
N PRO A 155 -13.70 0.10 9.84
CA PRO A 155 -12.80 -0.63 10.73
C PRO A 155 -11.29 -0.30 10.61
N LEU A 156 -10.89 0.66 9.77
CA LEU A 156 -9.49 1.07 9.71
C LEU A 156 -9.04 1.66 11.04
N LYS A 157 -7.73 1.52 11.31
CA LYS A 157 -7.05 2.17 12.43
C LYS A 157 -5.99 3.14 11.91
N ALA A 158 -5.64 4.16 12.70
CA ALA A 158 -4.53 5.05 12.35
C ALA A 158 -3.19 4.32 12.48
N TYR A 159 -3.05 3.48 13.50
CA TYR A 159 -1.85 2.73 13.82
C TYR A 159 -2.17 1.41 14.50
N THR A 160 -1.19 0.53 14.57
CA THR A 160 -1.16 -0.65 15.42
C THR A 160 0.17 -0.75 16.15
N THR A 161 0.20 -1.48 17.28
CA THR A 161 1.43 -1.75 18.02
C THR A 161 1.58 -3.25 18.26
N PHE A 162 2.81 -3.74 18.19
CA PHE A 162 3.15 -5.14 18.47
C PHE A 162 4.61 -5.25 18.91
N LYS A 163 4.96 -6.40 19.49
CA LYS A 163 6.35 -6.70 19.81
C LYS A 163 7.05 -7.45 18.69
N VAL A 164 8.32 -7.12 18.49
CA VAL A 164 9.26 -7.92 17.69
C VAL A 164 10.48 -8.19 18.57
N GLY A 165 10.59 -9.40 19.11
CA GLY A 165 11.48 -9.68 20.21
C GLY A 165 11.16 -8.82 21.44
N GLU A 166 12.13 -8.04 21.89
CA GLU A 166 11.96 -7.11 23.02
C GLU A 166 11.49 -5.71 22.59
N LEU A 167 11.52 -5.38 21.28
CA LEU A 167 11.12 -4.06 20.78
C LEU A 167 9.61 -3.88 20.76
N ASP A 168 9.12 -2.78 21.31
CA ASP A 168 7.78 -2.28 21.10
C ASP A 168 7.74 -1.42 19.83
N VAL A 169 7.06 -1.95 18.80
CA VAL A 169 6.99 -1.34 17.47
C VAL A 169 5.61 -0.76 17.22
N ALA A 170 5.55 0.48 16.74
CA ALA A 170 4.32 1.09 16.22
C ALA A 170 4.42 1.23 14.70
N VAL A 171 3.37 0.82 13.99
CA VAL A 171 3.19 1.06 12.55
C VAL A 171 2.00 1.99 12.35
N ILE A 172 2.23 3.13 11.71
CA ILE A 172 1.19 4.09 11.31
C ILE A 172 0.98 3.92 9.82
N GLY A 173 -0.25 3.68 9.36
CA GLY A 173 -0.55 3.50 7.93
C GLY A 173 -1.29 4.68 7.32
N ALA A 174 -0.98 5.04 6.07
CA ALA A 174 -1.71 6.05 5.31
C ALA A 174 -1.71 5.71 3.80
N VAL A 175 -2.73 6.15 3.08
CA VAL A 175 -2.85 6.02 1.63
C VAL A 175 -2.55 7.34 0.94
N THR A 176 -2.17 7.29 -0.34
CA THR A 176 -1.95 8.49 -1.16
C THR A 176 -3.10 9.49 -1.07
N GLY A 177 -2.79 10.77 -1.02
CA GLY A 177 -3.78 11.86 -1.04
C GLY A 177 -4.54 11.95 -2.37
N ASP A 178 -4.01 11.33 -3.42
CA ASP A 178 -4.60 11.32 -4.76
C ASP A 178 -5.72 10.27 -4.92
N LEU A 179 -6.00 9.45 -3.89
CA LEU A 179 -7.04 8.42 -3.90
C LEU A 179 -8.37 8.87 -4.52
N PRO A 180 -8.92 10.08 -4.25
CA PRO A 180 -10.19 10.50 -4.86
C PRO A 180 -10.17 10.62 -6.39
N SER A 181 -8.99 10.71 -7.00
CA SER A 181 -8.82 10.73 -8.46
C SER A 181 -8.57 9.34 -9.06
N LEU A 182 -8.27 8.36 -8.23
CA LEU A 182 -7.85 7.01 -8.65
C LEU A 182 -8.99 5.98 -8.59
N VAL A 183 -10.04 6.25 -7.81
CA VAL A 183 -11.16 5.34 -7.62
C VAL A 183 -12.50 6.01 -7.90
N SER A 184 -13.57 5.22 -8.01
CA SER A 184 -14.92 5.76 -8.24
C SER A 184 -15.34 6.71 -7.11
N PRO A 185 -15.64 8.00 -7.38
CA PRO A 185 -16.05 8.95 -6.35
C PRO A 185 -17.29 8.51 -5.55
N SER A 186 -18.19 7.77 -6.17
CA SER A 186 -19.38 7.23 -5.48
C SER A 186 -19.00 6.15 -4.47
N GLY A 187 -17.92 5.39 -4.72
CA GLY A 187 -17.44 4.34 -3.83
C GLY A 187 -16.83 4.86 -2.53
N ILE A 188 -16.41 6.11 -2.50
CA ILE A 188 -15.80 6.77 -1.33
C ILE A 188 -16.56 8.02 -0.88
N SER A 189 -17.84 8.17 -1.28
CA SER A 189 -18.64 9.37 -1.03
C SER A 189 -18.83 9.71 0.45
N ASP A 190 -18.72 8.72 1.33
CA ASP A 190 -18.86 8.85 2.78
C ASP A 190 -17.52 9.09 3.49
N LEU A 191 -16.45 9.24 2.73
CA LEU A 191 -15.10 9.45 3.24
C LEU A 191 -14.58 10.86 2.92
N THR A 192 -13.58 11.28 3.68
CA THR A 192 -12.68 12.39 3.39
C THR A 192 -11.27 11.86 3.46
N ILE A 193 -10.51 12.03 2.39
CA ILE A 193 -9.10 11.62 2.33
C ILE A 193 -8.25 12.84 2.70
N GLY A 194 -7.49 12.70 3.77
CA GLY A 194 -6.56 13.73 4.23
C GLY A 194 -5.17 13.59 3.58
N ASP A 195 -4.32 14.56 3.86
CA ASP A 195 -2.91 14.45 3.49
C ASP A 195 -2.23 13.35 4.33
N PRO A 196 -1.51 12.40 3.70
CA PRO A 196 -0.93 11.28 4.42
C PRO A 196 0.17 11.69 5.40
N VAL A 197 0.99 12.68 5.07
CA VAL A 197 2.10 13.14 5.95
C VAL A 197 1.55 13.84 7.18
N ASP A 198 0.56 14.72 6.99
CA ASP A 198 -0.07 15.44 8.11
C ASP A 198 -0.77 14.46 9.07
N ALA A 199 -1.48 13.46 8.52
CA ALA A 199 -2.16 12.44 9.33
C ALA A 199 -1.18 11.54 10.10
N VAL A 200 -0.08 11.14 9.47
CA VAL A 200 0.98 10.36 10.11
C VAL A 200 1.63 11.15 11.24
N ASN A 201 1.98 12.42 11.00
CA ASN A 201 2.59 13.28 12.00
C ASN A 201 1.63 13.57 13.19
N GLU A 202 0.34 13.75 12.92
CA GLU A 202 -0.68 13.87 13.97
C GLU A 202 -0.77 12.59 14.80
N THR A 203 -0.76 11.42 14.15
CA THR A 203 -0.85 10.11 14.81
C THR A 203 0.35 9.81 15.70
N VAL A 204 1.57 10.18 15.29
CA VAL A 204 2.78 10.00 16.12
C VAL A 204 2.62 10.65 17.50
N SER A 205 1.94 11.78 17.59
CA SER A 205 1.71 12.47 18.86
C SER A 205 0.71 11.75 19.79
N GLN A 206 -0.03 10.78 19.27
CA GLN A 206 -1.05 10.00 19.97
C GLN A 206 -0.57 8.58 20.34
N LEU A 207 0.65 8.21 19.93
CA LEU A 207 1.20 6.90 20.27
C LEU A 207 1.40 6.76 21.79
N PRO A 208 1.24 5.55 22.33
CA PRO A 208 1.53 5.28 23.74
C PRO A 208 3.02 5.53 24.05
N GLU A 209 3.30 5.78 25.31
CA GLU A 209 4.68 5.83 25.79
C GLU A 209 5.36 4.45 25.68
N GLY A 210 6.68 4.44 25.56
CA GLY A 210 7.48 3.21 25.56
C GLY A 210 7.62 2.53 24.19
N ILE A 211 7.22 3.18 23.09
CA ILE A 211 7.49 2.69 21.74
C ILE A 211 8.98 2.87 21.41
N ASP A 212 9.66 1.79 21.08
CA ASP A 212 11.09 1.78 20.73
C ASP A 212 11.32 2.13 19.26
N LEU A 213 10.40 1.72 18.38
CA LEU A 213 10.49 1.95 16.93
C LEU A 213 9.15 2.39 16.34
N VAL A 214 9.14 3.56 15.72
CA VAL A 214 7.99 4.05 14.95
C VAL A 214 8.28 3.93 13.46
N ILE A 215 7.38 3.25 12.76
CA ILE A 215 7.39 3.03 11.30
C ILE A 215 6.17 3.75 10.71
N ALA A 216 6.37 4.55 9.67
CA ALA A 216 5.27 5.01 8.83
C ALA A 216 5.20 4.12 7.58
N SER A 217 4.06 3.51 7.34
CA SER A 217 3.75 2.78 6.12
C SER A 217 2.78 3.63 5.29
N ILE A 218 3.32 4.33 4.29
CA ILE A 218 2.56 5.27 3.47
C ILE A 218 2.49 4.72 2.05
N HIS A 219 1.28 4.38 1.59
CA HIS A 219 1.07 3.92 0.22
C HIS A 219 1.18 5.10 -0.75
N GLU A 220 2.38 5.60 -0.90
CA GLU A 220 2.89 6.66 -1.76
C GLU A 220 4.40 6.47 -1.89
N GLY A 221 5.04 7.01 -2.94
CA GLY A 221 6.46 6.75 -3.11
C GLY A 221 7.17 7.74 -4.05
N ALA A 222 8.47 7.49 -4.20
CA ALA A 222 9.30 8.22 -5.14
C ALA A 222 8.85 7.95 -6.59
N PRO A 223 8.87 8.96 -7.47
CA PRO A 223 8.48 8.77 -8.87
C PRO A 223 9.45 7.87 -9.66
N ASN A 224 10.69 7.74 -9.16
CA ASN A 224 11.71 6.88 -9.77
C ASN A 224 12.59 6.27 -8.67
N GLY A 225 13.04 5.03 -8.87
CA GLY A 225 13.93 4.30 -7.96
C GLY A 225 15.43 4.59 -8.17
N ASN A 226 15.79 5.38 -9.20
CA ASN A 226 17.18 5.72 -9.51
C ASN A 226 17.60 7.05 -8.83
N GLY A 227 18.91 7.25 -8.70
CA GLY A 227 19.47 8.46 -8.11
C GLY A 227 19.31 8.52 -6.60
N THR A 228 19.12 9.72 -6.08
CA THR A 228 19.02 10.01 -4.64
C THR A 228 17.61 10.40 -4.23
N GLY A 229 17.29 10.26 -2.94
CA GLY A 229 16.00 10.72 -2.38
C GLY A 229 15.77 12.23 -2.58
N ASP A 230 16.83 13.05 -2.53
CA ASP A 230 16.73 14.48 -2.77
C ASP A 230 16.36 14.83 -4.22
N GLU A 231 16.93 14.11 -5.20
CA GLU A 231 16.56 14.25 -6.61
C GLU A 231 15.09 13.87 -6.83
N GLN A 232 14.63 12.80 -6.21
CA GLN A 232 13.23 12.38 -6.30
C GLN A 232 12.29 13.36 -5.59
N ALA A 233 12.69 13.90 -4.45
CA ALA A 233 11.97 14.96 -3.75
C ALA A 233 11.89 16.26 -4.56
N ALA A 234 12.90 16.57 -5.37
CA ALA A 234 12.85 17.69 -6.30
C ALA A 234 11.85 17.46 -7.44
N ALA A 235 11.70 16.20 -7.88
CA ALA A 235 10.85 15.82 -9.01
C ALA A 235 9.36 15.66 -8.65
N SER A 236 9.01 15.28 -7.39
CA SER A 236 7.63 15.03 -6.96
C SER A 236 7.27 15.85 -5.73
N PRO A 237 6.20 16.67 -5.77
CA PRO A 237 5.70 17.39 -4.59
C PRO A 237 5.24 16.42 -3.47
N ASN A 238 4.56 15.32 -3.81
CA ASN A 238 4.07 14.33 -2.84
C ASN A 238 5.25 13.67 -2.12
N PHE A 239 6.23 13.16 -2.88
CA PHE A 239 7.41 12.55 -2.29
C PHE A 239 8.27 13.55 -1.51
N ARG A 240 8.39 14.81 -1.98
CA ARG A 240 9.07 15.88 -1.24
C ARG A 240 8.46 16.07 0.13
N LYS A 241 7.12 16.11 0.23
CA LYS A 241 6.43 16.27 1.51
C LYS A 241 6.74 15.10 2.44
N MET A 242 6.78 13.86 1.94
CA MET A 242 7.21 12.70 2.71
C MET A 242 8.68 12.83 3.15
N TRP A 243 9.59 13.08 2.20
CA TRP A 243 11.04 13.10 2.41
C TRP A 243 11.49 14.13 3.44
N THR A 244 10.86 15.32 3.43
CA THR A 244 11.26 16.43 4.29
C THR A 244 10.32 16.68 5.46
N GLY A 245 9.06 16.27 5.37
CA GLY A 245 7.98 16.65 6.30
C GLY A 245 7.63 15.62 7.37
N ILE A 246 8.13 14.39 7.28
CA ILE A 246 7.88 13.34 8.26
C ILE A 246 8.53 13.69 9.62
N ASP A 247 7.77 13.46 10.71
CA ASP A 247 8.22 13.68 12.09
C ASP A 247 9.49 12.87 12.39
N PRO A 248 10.53 13.47 13.02
CA PRO A 248 11.80 12.79 13.27
C PRO A 248 11.72 11.60 14.24
N ARG A 249 10.63 11.44 14.99
CA ARG A 249 10.39 10.23 15.80
C ARG A 249 10.17 8.97 14.95
N ILE A 250 9.74 9.14 13.69
CA ILE A 250 9.60 8.04 12.74
C ILE A 250 10.98 7.72 12.18
N ARG A 251 11.43 6.49 12.35
CA ARG A 251 12.76 6.05 11.92
C ARG A 251 12.74 5.39 10.55
N VAL A 252 11.61 4.81 10.15
CA VAL A 252 11.45 4.10 8.87
C VAL A 252 10.18 4.57 8.19
N VAL A 253 10.27 4.82 6.89
CA VAL A 253 9.13 5.09 6.01
C VAL A 253 9.09 4.01 4.94
N LEU A 254 8.04 3.21 4.96
CA LEU A 254 7.75 2.20 3.94
C LEU A 254 6.85 2.84 2.88
N GLY A 255 7.29 2.80 1.64
CA GLY A 255 6.55 3.32 0.49
C GLY A 255 5.79 2.24 -0.25
N GLY A 256 4.95 2.67 -1.22
CA GLY A 256 4.18 1.85 -2.16
C GLY A 256 3.75 2.67 -3.37
N HIS A 257 2.71 2.20 -4.08
CA HIS A 257 2.00 2.93 -5.14
C HIS A 257 2.78 3.17 -6.43
N THR A 258 4.01 3.65 -6.34
CA THR A 258 4.82 4.01 -7.51
C THR A 258 5.58 2.84 -8.13
N HIS A 259 5.51 1.65 -7.53
CA HIS A 259 6.15 0.41 -8.00
C HIS A 259 7.68 0.50 -8.12
N GLN A 260 8.31 1.45 -7.42
CA GLN A 260 9.75 1.65 -7.48
C GLN A 260 10.50 0.78 -6.46
N THR A 261 11.78 0.54 -6.72
CA THR A 261 12.66 -0.11 -5.74
C THR A 261 13.71 0.89 -5.31
N TYR A 262 13.73 1.24 -4.04
CA TYR A 262 14.73 2.14 -3.47
C TYR A 262 14.95 1.87 -1.97
N SER A 263 16.09 2.35 -1.48
CA SER A 263 16.42 2.40 -0.06
C SER A 263 17.37 3.56 0.18
N TRP A 264 16.86 4.65 0.77
CA TRP A 264 17.62 5.88 1.01
C TRP A 264 17.47 6.33 2.47
N THR A 265 18.46 7.07 2.94
CA THR A 265 18.38 7.74 4.25
C THR A 265 18.44 9.25 4.03
N ASN A 266 17.51 9.99 4.62
CA ASN A 266 17.49 11.44 4.51
C ASN A 266 18.45 12.08 5.55
N ASP A 267 18.57 13.40 5.52
CA ASP A 267 19.43 14.19 6.40
C ASP A 267 19.03 14.13 7.89
N LYS A 268 17.80 13.67 8.18
CA LYS A 268 17.32 13.42 9.54
C LYS A 268 17.63 12.00 10.04
N GLY A 269 18.31 11.16 9.25
CA GLY A 269 18.61 9.77 9.57
C GLY A 269 17.40 8.82 9.46
N GLN A 270 16.34 9.21 8.74
CA GLN A 270 15.16 8.40 8.51
C GLN A 270 15.37 7.53 7.27
N LEU A 271 15.11 6.23 7.38
CA LEU A 271 15.21 5.26 6.29
C LEU A 271 13.90 5.24 5.49
N PHE A 272 13.99 5.51 4.20
CA PHE A 272 12.89 5.41 3.23
C PHE A 272 13.14 4.22 2.31
N THR A 273 12.18 3.31 2.19
CA THR A 273 12.34 2.12 1.35
C THR A 273 11.04 1.67 0.70
N GLN A 274 11.15 1.11 -0.51
CA GLN A 274 10.04 0.50 -1.26
C GLN A 274 10.59 -0.74 -2.00
N ALA A 275 9.79 -1.81 -2.07
CA ALA A 275 10.21 -3.12 -2.55
C ALA A 275 9.76 -3.43 -4.00
N GLY A 276 9.58 -2.41 -4.82
CA GLY A 276 9.08 -2.62 -6.19
C GLY A 276 7.59 -2.91 -6.21
N SER A 277 7.18 -3.96 -6.93
CA SER A 277 5.79 -4.41 -7.01
C SER A 277 5.71 -5.88 -7.43
N TYR A 278 4.49 -6.46 -7.42
CA TYR A 278 4.18 -7.76 -8.02
C TYR A 278 4.97 -8.93 -7.41
N ALA A 279 5.33 -8.81 -6.13
CA ALA A 279 6.19 -9.78 -5.43
C ALA A 279 7.58 -9.96 -6.08
N ALA A 280 8.09 -8.96 -6.80
CA ALA A 280 9.40 -9.04 -7.44
C ALA A 280 10.56 -8.84 -6.44
N ALA A 281 10.31 -8.22 -5.31
CA ALA A 281 11.30 -8.01 -4.26
C ALA A 281 10.67 -8.01 -2.86
N LEU A 282 11.51 -8.20 -1.86
CA LEU A 282 11.19 -8.19 -0.44
C LEU A 282 12.26 -7.38 0.30
N ASN A 283 11.84 -6.47 1.17
CA ASN A 283 12.73 -5.79 2.09
C ASN A 283 12.86 -6.59 3.38
N GLU A 284 14.05 -6.65 3.93
CA GLU A 284 14.35 -7.11 5.29
C GLU A 284 14.95 -5.94 6.07
N LEU A 285 14.20 -5.39 7.01
CA LEU A 285 14.67 -4.44 7.99
C LEU A 285 15.26 -5.21 9.17
N LYS A 286 16.56 -5.06 9.40
CA LYS A 286 17.24 -5.62 10.59
C LYS A 286 17.41 -4.53 11.63
N ALA A 287 16.78 -4.73 12.78
CA ALA A 287 16.97 -3.87 13.93
C ALA A 287 17.90 -4.55 14.94
N GLY A 288 19.00 -3.88 15.28
CA GLY A 288 19.88 -4.28 16.36
C GLY A 288 19.23 -3.98 17.71
N VAL A 289 19.38 -4.88 18.67
CA VAL A 289 18.82 -4.73 20.03
C VAL A 289 19.94 -4.87 21.04
N THR A 290 20.01 -3.97 21.99
CA THR A 290 20.97 -4.03 23.11
C THR A 290 20.53 -5.04 24.17
N GLY A 291 21.42 -5.39 25.09
CA GLY A 291 21.12 -6.35 26.16
C GLY A 291 20.03 -5.88 27.14
N ASP A 292 19.69 -4.58 27.15
CA ASP A 292 18.59 -3.98 27.93
C ASP A 292 17.33 -3.75 27.06
N GLY A 293 17.29 -4.29 25.84
CA GLY A 293 16.13 -4.26 24.96
C GLY A 293 15.96 -2.99 24.13
N ALA A 294 16.94 -2.06 24.11
CA ALA A 294 16.81 -0.82 23.36
C ALA A 294 17.21 -1.00 21.88
N LEU A 295 16.61 -0.20 20.98
CA LEU A 295 16.96 -0.18 19.56
C LEU A 295 18.39 0.33 19.34
N CYS A 296 19.20 -0.45 18.62
CA CYS A 296 20.59 -0.18 18.31
C CYS A 296 20.83 -0.10 16.80
N GLY A 297 20.17 0.83 16.15
CA GLY A 297 20.25 1.01 14.71
C GLY A 297 19.31 0.10 13.92
N ILE A 298 19.10 0.49 12.67
CA ILE A 298 18.25 -0.23 11.72
C ILE A 298 18.88 -0.16 10.32
N SER A 299 18.83 -1.27 9.60
CA SER A 299 19.30 -1.37 8.21
C SER A 299 18.25 -2.05 7.34
N ASN A 300 18.30 -1.81 6.03
CA ASN A 300 17.46 -2.50 5.06
C ASN A 300 18.29 -3.27 4.05
N THR A 301 17.80 -4.45 3.69
CA THR A 301 18.28 -5.23 2.57
C THR A 301 17.11 -5.57 1.66
N THR A 302 17.15 -5.11 0.42
CA THR A 302 16.14 -5.47 -0.60
C THR A 302 16.64 -6.68 -1.38
N THR A 303 15.87 -7.77 -1.35
CA THR A 303 16.18 -9.02 -2.05
C THR A 303 15.20 -9.22 -3.21
N LYS A 304 15.70 -9.44 -4.42
CA LYS A 304 14.88 -9.87 -5.56
C LYS A 304 14.36 -11.28 -5.32
N ILE A 305 13.09 -11.49 -5.64
CA ILE A 305 12.43 -12.79 -5.47
C ILE A 305 12.54 -13.59 -6.79
N ASP A 306 13.05 -14.80 -6.67
CA ASP A 306 12.95 -15.81 -7.73
C ASP A 306 11.66 -16.61 -7.49
N ALA A 307 10.68 -16.46 -8.37
CA ALA A 307 9.37 -17.12 -8.26
C ALA A 307 9.44 -18.66 -8.14
N LYS A 308 10.57 -19.27 -8.52
CA LYS A 308 10.79 -20.72 -8.44
C LYS A 308 11.49 -21.15 -7.14
N ALA A 309 11.98 -20.21 -6.34
CA ALA A 309 12.74 -20.47 -5.14
C ALA A 309 11.84 -20.44 -3.89
N PHE A 310 11.06 -21.49 -3.67
CA PHE A 310 10.23 -21.65 -2.47
C PHE A 310 10.37 -23.03 -1.82
N ASP A 311 9.99 -23.13 -0.55
CA ASP A 311 10.23 -24.33 0.28
C ASP A 311 8.92 -24.79 0.93
N THR A 312 8.29 -25.79 0.33
CA THR A 312 7.05 -26.39 0.83
C THR A 312 7.24 -27.29 2.07
N SER A 313 8.48 -27.51 2.55
CA SER A 313 8.68 -28.16 3.83
C SER A 313 8.25 -27.26 5.00
N LEU A 314 8.22 -25.95 4.79
CA LEU A 314 7.72 -24.95 5.74
C LEU A 314 6.18 -24.97 5.75
N PRO A 315 5.52 -25.16 6.92
CA PRO A 315 4.06 -25.37 6.98
C PRO A 315 3.23 -24.24 6.36
N ARG A 316 3.57 -22.96 6.63
CA ARG A 316 2.85 -21.81 6.05
C ARG A 316 3.04 -21.70 4.54
N ILE A 317 4.24 -22.04 4.02
CA ILE A 317 4.49 -22.03 2.57
C ILE A 317 3.68 -23.14 1.88
N ARG A 318 3.53 -24.30 2.52
CA ARG A 318 2.65 -25.38 2.01
C ARG A 318 1.20 -24.91 1.96
N GLU A 319 0.68 -24.33 3.05
CA GLU A 319 -0.68 -23.78 3.10
C GLU A 319 -0.91 -22.73 1.99
N ILE A 320 0.04 -21.79 1.80
CA ILE A 320 -0.01 -20.80 0.73
C ILE A 320 -0.06 -21.48 -0.64
N THR A 321 0.77 -22.51 -0.86
CA THR A 321 0.79 -23.27 -2.12
C THR A 321 -0.55 -23.98 -2.39
N ASP A 322 -1.18 -24.53 -1.36
CA ASP A 322 -2.48 -25.19 -1.46
C ASP A 322 -3.58 -24.15 -1.80
N ILE A 323 -3.58 -22.98 -1.16
CA ILE A 323 -4.50 -21.87 -1.49
C ILE A 323 -4.33 -21.43 -2.94
N VAL A 324 -3.09 -21.26 -3.41
CA VAL A 324 -2.79 -20.85 -4.80
C VAL A 324 -3.26 -21.91 -5.78
N SER A 325 -3.00 -23.19 -5.52
CA SER A 325 -3.44 -24.30 -6.38
C SER A 325 -4.97 -24.37 -6.50
N ALA A 326 -5.68 -24.18 -5.42
CA ALA A 326 -7.15 -24.13 -5.42
C ALA A 326 -7.67 -22.91 -6.20
N ALA A 327 -7.00 -21.75 -6.09
CA ALA A 327 -7.35 -20.55 -6.83
C ALA A 327 -7.16 -20.72 -8.35
N VAL A 328 -6.06 -21.32 -8.76
CA VAL A 328 -5.78 -21.62 -10.18
C VAL A 328 -6.86 -22.54 -10.74
N THR A 329 -7.17 -23.66 -10.04
CA THR A 329 -8.22 -24.60 -10.48
C THR A 329 -9.57 -23.89 -10.65
N LYS A 330 -9.98 -23.09 -9.66
CA LYS A 330 -11.23 -22.34 -9.72
C LYS A 330 -11.24 -21.30 -10.85
N ALA A 331 -10.12 -20.59 -11.06
CA ALA A 331 -9.99 -19.62 -12.11
C ALA A 331 -10.03 -20.25 -13.51
N ASP A 332 -9.41 -21.42 -13.69
CA ASP A 332 -9.48 -22.15 -14.95
C ASP A 332 -10.92 -22.63 -15.26
N GLU A 333 -11.66 -23.12 -14.25
CA GLU A 333 -13.09 -23.48 -14.42
C GLU A 333 -13.93 -22.26 -14.84
N ILE A 334 -13.78 -21.11 -14.17
CA ILE A 334 -14.49 -19.86 -14.50
C ILE A 334 -14.06 -19.35 -15.86
N GLY A 335 -12.76 -19.37 -16.11
CA GLY A 335 -12.13 -18.82 -17.32
C GLY A 335 -12.43 -19.59 -18.59
N ALA A 336 -12.72 -20.89 -18.49
CA ALA A 336 -13.04 -21.75 -19.63
C ALA A 336 -14.42 -21.47 -20.27
N GLN A 337 -15.25 -20.62 -19.64
CA GLN A 337 -16.55 -20.26 -20.20
C GLN A 337 -16.37 -19.58 -21.56
N VAL A 338 -16.92 -20.17 -22.63
CA VAL A 338 -16.98 -19.55 -23.97
C VAL A 338 -18.02 -18.43 -23.95
N ILE A 339 -17.59 -17.21 -24.29
CA ILE A 339 -18.42 -16.01 -24.29
C ILE A 339 -18.63 -15.40 -25.68
N GLY A 340 -17.89 -15.88 -26.70
CA GLY A 340 -17.98 -15.40 -28.07
C GLY A 340 -17.16 -16.23 -29.02
N GLN A 341 -17.10 -15.76 -30.27
CA GLN A 341 -16.29 -16.35 -31.34
C GLN A 341 -15.67 -15.25 -32.21
N ALA A 342 -14.41 -15.41 -32.59
CA ALA A 342 -13.71 -14.59 -33.53
C ALA A 342 -13.49 -15.37 -34.84
N SER A 343 -13.89 -14.81 -36.00
CA SER A 343 -13.66 -15.41 -37.31
C SER A 343 -12.18 -15.37 -37.74
N GLU A 344 -11.43 -14.46 -37.15
CA GLU A 344 -9.98 -14.26 -37.34
C GLU A 344 -9.36 -13.73 -36.06
N ALA A 345 -8.03 -13.76 -35.96
CA ALA A 345 -7.34 -13.21 -34.79
C ALA A 345 -7.49 -11.68 -34.70
N ILE A 346 -7.75 -11.16 -33.50
CA ILE A 346 -7.89 -9.73 -33.24
C ILE A 346 -6.73 -9.35 -32.29
N SER A 347 -5.68 -8.77 -32.88
CA SER A 347 -4.42 -8.57 -32.18
C SER A 347 -4.24 -7.17 -31.58
N THR A 348 -3.49 -7.10 -30.47
CA THR A 348 -2.74 -5.92 -30.08
C THR A 348 -1.67 -5.58 -31.13
N PRO A 349 -1.12 -4.34 -31.19
CA PRO A 349 -0.12 -4.00 -32.19
C PRO A 349 1.06 -4.99 -32.15
N THR A 350 1.39 -5.60 -33.30
CA THR A 350 2.51 -6.56 -33.40
C THR A 350 2.49 -7.71 -32.38
N GLY A 351 1.33 -8.02 -31.77
CA GLY A 351 1.22 -8.97 -30.68
C GLY A 351 1.86 -8.50 -29.36
N ASN A 352 2.15 -7.21 -29.23
CA ASN A 352 2.77 -6.61 -28.04
C ASN A 352 1.93 -5.45 -27.51
N SER A 353 1.36 -5.61 -26.32
CA SER A 353 0.54 -4.59 -25.65
C SER A 353 1.32 -3.36 -25.15
N ASP A 354 2.65 -3.38 -25.20
CA ASP A 354 3.48 -2.24 -24.82
C ASP A 354 3.74 -1.26 -25.97
N VAL A 355 3.41 -1.67 -27.20
CA VAL A 355 3.40 -0.77 -28.37
C VAL A 355 2.11 0.05 -28.35
N ARG A 356 2.21 1.36 -28.19
CA ARG A 356 1.07 2.26 -27.94
C ARG A 356 0.93 3.41 -28.94
N ASP A 357 1.81 3.48 -29.90
CA ASP A 357 1.95 4.58 -30.88
C ASP A 357 1.48 4.18 -32.29
N VAL A 358 0.87 3.00 -32.42
CA VAL A 358 0.29 2.52 -33.69
C VAL A 358 -1.13 2.01 -33.48
N GLU A 359 -1.88 1.88 -34.60
CA GLU A 359 -3.24 1.37 -34.57
C GLU A 359 -3.30 -0.07 -34.03
N SER A 360 -4.32 -0.35 -33.23
CA SER A 360 -4.56 -1.63 -32.56
C SER A 360 -5.95 -2.17 -32.96
N PRO A 361 -6.04 -3.26 -33.72
CA PRO A 361 -7.32 -3.91 -34.01
C PRO A 361 -8.10 -4.26 -32.73
N MET A 362 -7.40 -4.73 -31.70
CA MET A 362 -8.00 -5.08 -30.42
C MET A 362 -8.55 -3.83 -29.69
N SER A 363 -7.81 -2.74 -29.65
CA SER A 363 -8.32 -1.49 -29.05
C SER A 363 -9.47 -0.89 -29.83
N ASN A 364 -9.46 -1.00 -31.16
CA ASN A 364 -10.59 -0.59 -32.02
C ASN A 364 -11.85 -1.40 -31.72
N MET A 365 -11.73 -2.70 -31.55
CA MET A 365 -12.85 -3.58 -31.19
C MET A 365 -13.39 -3.19 -29.80
N VAL A 366 -12.54 -2.95 -28.82
CA VAL A 366 -12.95 -2.52 -27.47
C VAL A 366 -13.69 -1.18 -27.51
N ALA A 367 -13.17 -0.20 -28.26
CA ALA A 367 -13.82 1.10 -28.44
C ALA A 367 -15.18 0.95 -29.13
N GLN A 368 -15.29 0.09 -30.15
CA GLN A 368 -16.54 -0.21 -30.82
C GLN A 368 -17.54 -0.88 -29.86
N MET A 369 -17.09 -1.82 -29.03
CA MET A 369 -17.93 -2.46 -28.01
C MET A 369 -18.51 -1.42 -27.01
N PHE A 370 -17.69 -0.46 -26.55
CA PHE A 370 -18.18 0.62 -25.68
C PHE A 370 -19.26 1.46 -26.38
N ARG A 371 -19.05 1.79 -27.67
CA ARG A 371 -20.02 2.49 -28.48
C ARG A 371 -21.34 1.72 -28.62
N GLU A 372 -21.30 0.44 -28.85
CA GLU A 372 -22.49 -0.40 -29.01
C GLU A 372 -23.29 -0.55 -27.70
N VAL A 373 -22.58 -0.75 -26.59
CA VAL A 373 -23.21 -0.97 -25.28
C VAL A 373 -23.79 0.33 -24.71
N LEU A 374 -23.08 1.47 -24.83
CA LEU A 374 -23.45 2.73 -24.18
C LEU A 374 -24.12 3.74 -25.13
N GLY A 375 -23.77 3.70 -26.43
CA GLY A 375 -24.24 4.69 -27.42
C GLY A 375 -25.62 4.42 -27.95
N GLY A 376 -26.12 3.20 -27.89
CA GLY A 376 -27.39 2.81 -28.46
C GLY A 376 -27.49 3.21 -29.96
N ASN A 377 -28.50 3.98 -30.32
CA ASN A 377 -28.72 4.48 -31.68
C ASN A 377 -28.16 5.91 -31.92
N ASP A 378 -27.38 6.47 -30.99
CA ASP A 378 -26.82 7.80 -31.17
C ASP A 378 -25.69 7.78 -32.23
N PRO A 379 -25.88 8.40 -33.41
CA PRO A 379 -24.88 8.38 -34.47
C PRO A 379 -23.63 9.22 -34.13
N TYR A 380 -23.70 10.06 -33.10
CA TYR A 380 -22.61 10.91 -32.65
C TYR A 380 -21.87 10.32 -31.44
N PHE A 381 -22.28 9.16 -30.93
CA PHE A 381 -21.58 8.50 -29.85
C PHE A 381 -20.22 7.95 -30.33
N ILE A 382 -19.18 8.29 -29.60
CA ILE A 382 -17.80 7.86 -29.91
C ILE A 382 -17.30 7.04 -28.73
N GLY A 383 -16.91 5.78 -28.97
CA GLY A 383 -16.18 4.96 -28.03
C GLY A 383 -14.70 5.32 -28.05
N VAL A 384 -14.09 5.40 -26.89
CA VAL A 384 -12.66 5.73 -26.74
C VAL A 384 -12.02 4.73 -25.79
N GLN A 385 -10.91 4.12 -26.23
CA GLN A 385 -10.07 3.23 -25.42
C GLN A 385 -8.64 3.74 -25.46
N ASN A 386 -8.02 3.85 -24.28
CA ASN A 386 -6.58 4.16 -24.22
C ASN A 386 -5.75 2.92 -24.57
N PRO A 387 -4.65 3.06 -25.35
CA PRO A 387 -3.85 1.91 -25.79
C PRO A 387 -3.34 1.03 -24.65
N GLY A 388 -2.91 1.64 -23.53
CA GLY A 388 -2.42 0.90 -22.36
C GLY A 388 -3.50 0.16 -21.57
N GLY A 389 -4.79 0.39 -21.86
CA GLY A 389 -5.92 -0.33 -21.26
C GLY A 389 -6.22 -1.68 -21.92
N THR A 390 -5.66 -1.95 -23.10
CA THR A 390 -5.82 -3.21 -23.84
C THR A 390 -4.52 -4.00 -23.74
N ARG A 391 -4.58 -5.20 -23.13
CA ARG A 391 -3.37 -5.91 -22.68
C ARG A 391 -3.10 -7.24 -23.38
N ASP A 392 -4.09 -7.81 -24.05
CA ASP A 392 -3.98 -9.09 -24.73
C ASP A 392 -4.78 -9.10 -26.04
N SER A 393 -4.64 -10.16 -26.82
CA SER A 393 -5.25 -10.40 -28.13
C SER A 393 -6.26 -11.55 -28.05
N PHE A 394 -7.16 -11.65 -29.03
CA PHE A 394 -7.95 -12.85 -29.24
C PHE A 394 -7.41 -13.66 -30.44
N ASP A 395 -7.32 -14.97 -30.28
CA ASP A 395 -7.10 -15.88 -31.37
C ASP A 395 -8.39 -16.10 -32.19
N SER A 396 -8.26 -16.65 -33.40
CA SER A 396 -9.42 -17.10 -34.16
C SER A 396 -10.06 -18.33 -33.50
N GLY A 397 -11.39 -18.36 -33.43
CA GLY A 397 -12.13 -19.44 -32.78
C GLY A 397 -12.98 -19.01 -31.62
N GLU A 398 -13.10 -19.85 -30.63
CA GLU A 398 -13.82 -19.53 -29.40
C GLU A 398 -13.06 -18.48 -28.56
N ILE A 399 -13.80 -17.50 -28.04
CA ILE A 399 -13.31 -16.52 -27.08
C ILE A 399 -13.79 -16.95 -25.70
N THR A 400 -12.85 -17.16 -24.80
CA THR A 400 -13.16 -17.51 -23.42
C THR A 400 -13.25 -16.28 -22.51
N TYR A 401 -13.89 -16.44 -21.36
CA TYR A 401 -13.93 -15.40 -20.34
C TYR A 401 -12.53 -15.00 -19.86
N LYS A 402 -11.60 -15.97 -19.73
CA LYS A 402 -10.20 -15.70 -19.36
C LYS A 402 -9.51 -14.81 -20.37
N GLU A 403 -9.65 -15.07 -21.66
CA GLU A 403 -9.06 -14.24 -22.73
C GLU A 403 -9.61 -12.81 -22.69
N ALA A 404 -10.94 -12.65 -22.52
CA ALA A 404 -11.53 -11.31 -22.39
C ALA A 404 -11.06 -10.58 -21.13
N ALA A 405 -10.93 -11.27 -20.02
CA ALA A 405 -10.43 -10.71 -18.77
C ALA A 405 -8.94 -10.31 -18.86
N LEU A 406 -8.12 -11.09 -19.58
CA LEU A 406 -6.71 -10.75 -19.81
C LEU A 406 -6.57 -9.59 -20.80
N ALA A 407 -7.48 -9.46 -21.76
CA ALA A 407 -7.50 -8.33 -22.68
C ALA A 407 -7.82 -7.00 -22.00
N LEU A 408 -8.70 -7.01 -20.99
CA LEU A 408 -9.16 -5.84 -20.23
C LEU A 408 -9.02 -6.06 -18.71
N PRO A 409 -7.79 -6.25 -18.18
CA PRO A 409 -7.59 -6.74 -16.80
C PRO A 409 -7.90 -5.72 -15.71
N PHE A 410 -8.05 -4.44 -16.05
CA PHE A 410 -8.23 -3.39 -15.04
C PHE A 410 -9.68 -3.26 -14.56
N ALA A 411 -10.66 -3.88 -15.26
CA ALA A 411 -12.08 -3.81 -14.94
C ALA A 411 -12.61 -2.38 -14.69
N ASN A 412 -12.08 -1.41 -15.43
CA ASN A 412 -12.39 0.01 -15.26
C ASN A 412 -13.89 0.28 -15.48
N THR A 413 -14.42 1.22 -14.69
CA THR A 413 -15.80 1.71 -14.89
C THR A 413 -15.92 2.48 -16.20
N LEU A 414 -16.90 2.10 -17.01
CA LEU A 414 -17.25 2.86 -18.23
C LEU A 414 -17.96 4.16 -17.84
N MET A 415 -17.50 5.25 -18.40
CA MET A 415 -18.06 6.58 -18.17
C MET A 415 -18.45 7.23 -19.50
N THR A 416 -19.51 8.06 -19.47
CA THR A 416 -19.92 8.88 -20.61
C THR A 416 -19.84 10.35 -20.27
N THR A 417 -19.43 11.16 -21.25
CA THR A 417 -19.44 12.62 -21.14
C THR A 417 -19.95 13.24 -22.43
N ARG A 418 -20.44 14.48 -22.36
CA ARG A 418 -20.84 15.24 -23.53
C ARG A 418 -19.83 16.32 -23.83
N LEU A 419 -19.33 16.32 -25.07
CA LEU A 419 -18.38 17.31 -25.58
C LEU A 419 -18.96 17.96 -26.82
N THR A 420 -18.66 19.25 -27.05
CA THR A 420 -18.85 19.87 -28.36
C THR A 420 -17.77 19.37 -29.33
N GLY A 421 -18.01 19.47 -30.64
CA GLY A 421 -17.00 19.09 -31.63
C GLY A 421 -15.66 19.82 -31.46
N THR A 422 -15.70 21.10 -31.02
CA THR A 422 -14.49 21.89 -30.74
C THR A 422 -13.73 21.30 -29.53
N GLN A 423 -14.43 20.95 -28.44
CA GLN A 423 -13.79 20.34 -27.27
C GLN A 423 -13.19 18.97 -27.61
N PHE A 424 -13.91 18.14 -28.37
CA PHE A 424 -13.41 16.85 -28.78
C PHE A 424 -12.16 16.98 -29.69
N LYS A 425 -12.18 17.95 -30.62
CA LYS A 425 -10.99 18.28 -31.43
C LYS A 425 -9.79 18.64 -30.52
N THR A 426 -10.02 19.48 -29.52
CA THR A 426 -8.96 19.85 -28.56
C THR A 426 -8.41 18.63 -27.81
N VAL A 427 -9.27 17.71 -27.36
CA VAL A 427 -8.84 16.46 -26.70
C VAL A 427 -7.96 15.62 -27.62
N LEU A 428 -8.32 15.52 -28.90
CA LEU A 428 -7.49 14.81 -29.88
C LEU A 428 -6.12 15.50 -30.07
N GLU A 429 -6.12 16.84 -30.19
CA GLU A 429 -4.88 17.60 -30.36
C GLU A 429 -3.95 17.51 -29.14
N GLN A 430 -4.51 17.34 -27.94
CA GLN A 430 -3.75 17.14 -26.71
C GLN A 430 -3.03 15.80 -26.62
N GLN A 431 -3.30 14.84 -27.52
CA GLN A 431 -2.57 13.55 -27.56
C GLN A 431 -1.13 13.73 -28.09
N TRP A 432 -0.84 14.83 -28.82
CA TRP A 432 0.49 15.15 -29.33
C TRP A 432 1.16 16.20 -28.45
N GLN A 433 1.28 15.92 -27.15
CA GLN A 433 2.02 16.74 -26.21
C GLN A 433 3.52 16.54 -26.44
N ARG A 434 4.25 17.65 -26.39
CA ARG A 434 5.71 17.60 -26.37
C ARG A 434 6.21 17.73 -24.95
N ASN A 435 7.22 16.97 -24.57
CA ASN A 435 7.92 17.17 -23.31
C ASN A 435 8.75 18.46 -23.34
N ASP A 436 9.34 18.84 -22.21
CA ASP A 436 10.18 20.04 -22.07
C ASP A 436 11.40 20.05 -23.01
N LYS A 437 11.73 18.90 -23.62
CA LYS A 437 12.81 18.76 -24.62
C LYS A 437 12.30 18.90 -26.05
N GLY A 438 10.97 19.05 -26.26
CA GLY A 438 10.33 19.17 -27.55
C GLY A 438 10.16 17.85 -28.32
N GLU A 439 10.37 16.71 -27.65
CA GLU A 439 10.19 15.36 -28.19
C GLU A 439 8.72 14.92 -28.11
#